data_9d5680b0ed36357b0871cbaeea806074
#
_entry.id   9d5680b0ed36357b0871cbaeea806074
#
_cell.length_a   1.000
_cell.length_b   1.000
_cell.length_c   1.000
_cell.angle_alpha   90.00
_cell.angle_beta   90.00
_cell.angle_gamma   90.00
#
_symmetry.space_group_name_H-M   'P 1'
#
loop_
_entity.id
_entity.type
_entity.pdbx_description
1 polymer ?
#
loop_
_entity_poly.entity_id
_entity_poly.type
_entity_poly.pdbx_seq_one_letter_code
_entity_poly.pdbx_strand_id
1 'polypeptide(L)'
;LHKHCKGDYSAIAKEAGLSQEEVDAYLNYAAQFLGNLGNYKSFGDSKFIPRIEPRQLKALATVSKETLGLYEKFKDAVYAGEDLGKLHLGYPSAGHVSTYYPDSPTITKEEIAGVSDFLESKGLLPENTRISKTDGGFKVLVASASSDPSPEDRDLKDNEWTLEDGKKVQLVFGDYSKEMDTIAHHIEEAKKYAANDNEREMMEEYSKSFRTGSLEAFKRSQKAWVLDKGPQVESDIGFIETYRDPHGIRGEWEGFVAMVNKERTQAFGKLVSTAPQYIPLLPWDASFEKDKFLSPDFTSLEVLTFAGSGIPAGINIPNYDDIRQNFGFKNVSLGNILSAKAPNEQIPFIKDSDLATYQKYRDPAFEVQVGLHELLGHGCGKLLQETSPGQYNFDFAQKPISPLSGQEIKTWYKPGQTWGSVFGSLAASYEECRAECVAMALSCEFPILELFGFGDGSANMDNEAGDVLYTAYLQMARAGIAALEFWDPKSRKWGQAHMQARFSILRTFLNAGVEFCQLEWEKDDLSDLTIRLERKRILDLGRPAVDEYLQKLHIYKATADFERAKRMYDEITDVEPFYENYVRKAVLKKKTPRKVFVQANTVEKEGKVELREYEASNGGMIQSYVEREYV
;
A
#
# COMPACT_ATOMS: atom_id res chain seq x y z
N LEU A 1 -21.64 22.31 2.31
CA LEU A 1 -21.38 23.14 3.51
C LEU A 1 -20.24 24.13 3.30
N HIS A 2 -19.06 23.71 2.86
CA HIS A 2 -17.92 24.59 2.64
C HIS A 2 -18.23 25.75 1.68
N LYS A 3 -18.87 25.48 0.54
CA LYS A 3 -19.28 26.52 -0.42
C LYS A 3 -20.28 27.50 0.19
N HIS A 4 -21.21 27.03 1.05
CA HIS A 4 -22.21 27.87 1.72
C HIS A 4 -21.56 28.85 2.70
N CYS A 5 -20.65 28.37 3.58
CA CYS A 5 -19.99 29.22 4.59
C CYS A 5 -18.68 29.86 4.09
N LYS A 6 -18.26 29.61 2.85
CA LYS A 6 -16.98 30.09 2.29
C LYS A 6 -15.77 29.78 3.18
N GLY A 7 -15.82 28.62 3.86
CA GLY A 7 -14.78 28.18 4.80
C GLY A 7 -14.89 28.75 6.22
N ASP A 8 -15.85 29.63 6.51
CA ASP A 8 -16.10 30.12 7.87
C ASP A 8 -17.01 29.17 8.65
N TYR A 9 -16.41 28.10 9.17
CA TYR A 9 -17.11 27.08 9.93
C TYR A 9 -17.58 27.58 11.30
N SER A 10 -16.98 28.64 11.86
CA SER A 10 -17.42 29.25 13.12
C SER A 10 -18.75 29.98 12.94
N ALA A 11 -18.96 30.64 11.80
CA ALA A 11 -20.23 31.25 11.47
C ALA A 11 -21.34 30.21 11.35
N ILE A 12 -21.07 29.10 10.64
CA ILE A 12 -22.07 28.03 10.47
C ILE A 12 -22.38 27.29 11.79
N ALA A 13 -21.39 27.12 12.67
CA ALA A 13 -21.59 26.58 14.01
C ALA A 13 -22.59 27.42 14.79
N LYS A 14 -22.40 28.73 14.79
CA LYS A 14 -23.27 29.68 15.46
C LYS A 14 -24.68 29.69 14.88
N GLU A 15 -24.80 29.66 13.55
CA GLU A 15 -26.09 29.60 12.86
C GLU A 15 -26.85 28.30 13.20
N ALA A 16 -26.16 27.17 13.25
CA ALA A 16 -26.72 25.87 13.60
C ALA A 16 -26.96 25.66 15.12
N GLY A 17 -26.52 26.58 15.97
CA GLY A 17 -26.61 26.46 17.43
C GLY A 17 -25.71 25.38 18.01
N LEU A 18 -24.55 25.13 17.40
CA LEU A 18 -23.56 24.11 17.77
C LEU A 18 -22.31 24.75 18.38
N SER A 19 -21.62 23.98 19.22
CA SER A 19 -20.30 24.32 19.72
C SER A 19 -19.23 24.12 18.65
N GLN A 20 -18.07 24.74 18.82
CA GLN A 20 -16.92 24.54 17.93
C GLN A 20 -16.47 23.07 17.94
N GLU A 21 -16.47 22.40 19.09
CA GLU A 21 -16.10 20.98 19.22
C GLU A 21 -16.99 20.06 18.36
N GLU A 22 -18.29 20.34 18.34
CA GLU A 22 -19.25 19.57 17.52
C GLU A 22 -18.99 19.77 16.00
N VAL A 23 -18.66 21.00 15.61
CA VAL A 23 -18.28 21.28 14.22
C VAL A 23 -16.93 20.68 13.85
N ASP A 24 -15.95 20.73 14.77
CA ASP A 24 -14.64 20.08 14.57
C ASP A 24 -14.78 18.56 14.41
N ALA A 25 -15.72 17.93 15.09
CA ALA A 25 -16.02 16.52 14.89
C ALA A 25 -16.54 16.22 13.47
N TYR A 26 -17.37 17.12 12.90
CA TYR A 26 -17.76 17.05 11.50
C TYR A 26 -16.59 17.28 10.54
N LEU A 27 -15.78 18.32 10.76
CA LEU A 27 -14.64 18.64 9.90
C LEU A 27 -13.62 17.49 9.87
N ASN A 28 -13.39 16.86 11.01
CA ASN A 28 -12.52 15.70 11.12
C ASN A 28 -13.04 14.53 10.26
N TYR A 29 -14.34 14.22 10.34
CA TYR A 29 -14.93 13.18 9.49
C TYR A 29 -14.87 13.54 8.01
N ALA A 30 -15.24 14.77 7.64
CA ALA A 30 -15.26 15.22 6.25
C ALA A 30 -13.86 15.20 5.62
N ALA A 31 -12.85 15.72 6.32
CA ALA A 31 -11.48 15.68 5.85
C ALA A 31 -10.95 14.26 5.68
N GLN A 32 -11.26 13.37 6.64
CA GLN A 32 -10.87 11.97 6.55
C GLN A 32 -11.59 11.25 5.41
N PHE A 33 -12.88 11.53 5.19
CA PHE A 33 -13.65 10.97 4.07
C PHE A 33 -13.07 11.40 2.72
N LEU A 34 -12.74 12.67 2.55
CA LEU A 34 -12.15 13.21 1.33
C LEU A 34 -10.75 12.63 1.08
N GLY A 35 -9.88 12.65 2.09
CA GLY A 35 -8.52 12.13 1.96
C GLY A 35 -8.45 10.62 1.75
N ASN A 36 -9.51 9.88 2.07
CA ASN A 36 -9.60 8.42 1.93
C ASN A 36 -10.52 8.00 0.77
N LEU A 37 -11.11 8.97 0.07
CA LEU A 37 -12.11 8.77 -0.99
C LEU A 37 -13.27 7.84 -0.57
N GLY A 38 -13.67 7.93 0.70
CA GLY A 38 -14.75 7.12 1.27
C GLY A 38 -14.65 6.98 2.77
N ASN A 39 -15.58 6.26 3.39
CA ASN A 39 -15.64 6.07 4.84
C ASN A 39 -15.22 4.68 5.32
N TYR A 40 -14.47 3.94 4.50
CA TYR A 40 -13.74 2.73 4.90
C TYR A 40 -12.25 3.02 4.88
N LYS A 41 -11.54 2.67 5.95
CA LYS A 41 -10.10 2.89 6.05
C LYS A 41 -9.37 2.14 4.95
N SER A 42 -8.38 2.77 4.33
CA SER A 42 -7.52 2.14 3.34
C SER A 42 -6.78 0.92 3.91
N PHE A 43 -6.38 1.00 5.18
CA PHE A 43 -5.79 -0.12 5.90
C PHE A 43 -6.75 -0.60 6.97
N GLY A 44 -7.07 -1.92 6.92
CA GLY A 44 -7.96 -2.58 7.86
C GLY A 44 -9.42 -2.63 7.45
N ASP A 45 -9.79 -2.06 6.29
CA ASP A 45 -11.11 -2.14 5.66
C ASP A 45 -12.32 -1.85 6.55
N SER A 46 -12.07 -1.29 7.74
CA SER A 46 -13.13 -0.97 8.69
C SER A 46 -13.70 0.42 8.44
N LYS A 47 -15.01 0.52 8.57
CA LYS A 47 -15.73 1.77 8.45
C LYS A 47 -15.40 2.71 9.61
N PHE A 48 -15.24 3.99 9.32
CA PHE A 48 -15.24 5.04 10.32
C PHE A 48 -16.55 5.84 10.26
N ILE A 49 -17.08 6.11 11.46
CA ILE A 49 -18.34 6.79 11.67
C ILE A 49 -18.06 8.16 12.26
N PRO A 50 -18.77 9.22 11.86
CA PRO A 50 -18.54 10.55 12.43
C PRO A 50 -18.83 10.58 13.93
N ARG A 51 -18.03 11.35 14.67
CA ARG A 51 -18.26 11.60 16.11
C ARG A 51 -19.33 12.65 16.35
N ILE A 52 -19.66 13.47 15.36
CA ILE A 52 -20.82 14.37 15.42
C ILE A 52 -22.10 13.53 15.44
N GLU A 53 -23.00 13.83 16.37
CA GLU A 53 -24.27 13.11 16.47
C GLU A 53 -25.18 13.37 15.28
N PRO A 54 -26.07 12.41 14.89
CA PRO A 54 -26.97 12.59 13.74
C PRO A 54 -27.82 13.87 13.80
N ARG A 55 -28.32 14.23 14.99
CA ARG A 55 -29.10 15.46 15.18
C ARG A 55 -28.27 16.73 14.94
N GLN A 56 -27.00 16.72 15.33
CA GLN A 56 -26.08 17.84 15.17
C GLN A 56 -25.68 18.00 13.70
N LEU A 57 -25.38 16.88 13.02
CA LEU A 57 -25.10 16.90 11.57
C LEU A 57 -26.32 17.36 10.79
N LYS A 58 -27.54 16.97 11.22
CA LYS A 58 -28.77 17.49 10.64
C LYS A 58 -28.89 19.01 10.83
N ALA A 59 -28.57 19.52 12.01
CA ALA A 59 -28.58 20.96 12.27
C ALA A 59 -27.62 21.71 11.33
N LEU A 60 -26.39 21.22 11.13
CA LEU A 60 -25.48 21.75 10.12
C LEU A 60 -26.07 21.69 8.70
N ALA A 61 -26.77 20.62 8.36
CA ALA A 61 -27.34 20.43 7.03
C ALA A 61 -28.53 21.36 6.74
N THR A 62 -29.20 21.91 7.76
CA THR A 62 -30.36 22.80 7.58
C THR A 62 -30.03 24.18 7.05
N VAL A 63 -28.75 24.56 6.98
CA VAL A 63 -28.28 25.84 6.44
C VAL A 63 -28.66 26.05 4.96
N SER A 64 -28.95 25.00 4.22
CA SER A 64 -29.53 25.08 2.89
C SER A 64 -30.42 23.87 2.57
N LYS A 65 -31.35 24.05 1.62
CA LYS A 65 -32.20 22.95 1.14
C LYS A 65 -31.40 21.84 0.49
N GLU A 66 -30.33 22.19 -0.21
CA GLU A 66 -29.45 21.25 -0.89
C GLU A 66 -28.71 20.36 0.12
N THR A 67 -28.06 20.98 1.12
CA THR A 67 -27.33 20.24 2.16
C THR A 67 -28.26 19.34 2.99
N LEU A 68 -29.46 19.81 3.28
CA LEU A 68 -30.47 18.99 3.97
C LEU A 68 -30.92 17.80 3.12
N GLY A 69 -31.15 18.01 1.81
CA GLY A 69 -31.48 16.93 0.88
C GLY A 69 -30.39 15.86 0.79
N LEU A 70 -29.13 16.28 0.75
CA LEU A 70 -27.99 15.36 0.79
C LEU A 70 -27.88 14.61 2.13
N TYR A 71 -28.08 15.31 3.26
CA TYR A 71 -28.11 14.65 4.57
C TYR A 71 -29.16 13.54 4.63
N GLU A 72 -30.41 13.84 4.25
CA GLU A 72 -31.49 12.84 4.28
C GLU A 72 -31.23 11.65 3.35
N LYS A 73 -30.50 11.86 2.25
CA LYS A 73 -30.09 10.79 1.34
C LYS A 73 -29.01 9.88 1.92
N PHE A 74 -28.04 10.41 2.66
CA PHE A 74 -26.84 9.67 3.05
C PHE A 74 -26.76 9.32 4.55
N LYS A 75 -27.61 9.90 5.42
CA LYS A 75 -27.52 9.72 6.88
C LYS A 75 -27.45 8.26 7.33
N ASP A 76 -28.29 7.40 6.75
CA ASP A 76 -28.35 5.99 7.16
C ASP A 76 -27.08 5.24 6.75
N ALA A 77 -26.52 5.54 5.57
CA ALA A 77 -25.24 4.97 5.13
C ALA A 77 -24.06 5.49 5.96
N VAL A 78 -24.07 6.77 6.34
CA VAL A 78 -23.01 7.39 7.14
C VAL A 78 -22.95 6.78 8.54
N TYR A 79 -24.10 6.61 9.20
CA TYR A 79 -24.21 6.15 10.59
C TYR A 79 -24.48 4.64 10.75
N ALA A 80 -24.48 3.85 9.67
CA ALA A 80 -24.69 2.39 9.74
C ALA A 80 -23.53 1.70 10.50
N GLY A 81 -23.59 1.74 11.83
CA GLY A 81 -22.57 1.20 12.73
C GLY A 81 -23.06 0.03 13.58
N GLU A 82 -24.38 -0.22 13.63
CA GLU A 82 -24.97 -1.34 14.37
C GLU A 82 -24.97 -2.64 13.54
N ASP A 83 -24.99 -2.53 12.22
CA ASP A 83 -24.87 -3.66 11.32
C ASP A 83 -23.40 -4.05 11.16
N LEU A 84 -22.98 -5.08 11.88
CA LEU A 84 -21.60 -5.57 11.88
C LEU A 84 -21.08 -5.92 10.48
N GLY A 85 -21.97 -6.38 9.57
CA GLY A 85 -21.59 -6.65 8.17
C GLY A 85 -21.16 -5.39 7.44
N LYS A 86 -21.88 -4.29 7.62
CA LYS A 86 -21.57 -2.99 6.98
C LYS A 86 -20.37 -2.25 7.60
N LEU A 87 -19.82 -2.74 8.71
CA LEU A 87 -18.60 -2.17 9.31
C LEU A 87 -17.33 -2.57 8.59
N HIS A 88 -17.36 -3.53 7.68
CA HIS A 88 -16.17 -4.03 7.00
C HIS A 88 -16.38 -4.15 5.49
N LEU A 89 -15.32 -3.89 4.73
CA LEU A 89 -15.21 -4.36 3.37
C LEU A 89 -14.86 -5.84 3.37
N GLY A 90 -15.38 -6.60 2.40
CA GLY A 90 -15.12 -8.03 2.32
C GLY A 90 -16.10 -8.78 1.44
N TYR A 91 -16.23 -10.08 1.64
CA TYR A 91 -17.14 -10.91 0.86
C TYR A 91 -18.62 -10.62 1.17
N PRO A 92 -19.46 -10.37 0.15
CA PRO A 92 -20.89 -10.12 0.36
C PRO A 92 -21.60 -11.27 1.05
N SER A 93 -21.25 -12.53 0.78
CA SER A 93 -21.82 -13.71 1.45
C SER A 93 -21.55 -13.77 2.95
N ALA A 94 -20.56 -13.03 3.44
CA ALA A 94 -20.31 -12.83 4.88
C ALA A 94 -21.06 -11.61 5.45
N GLY A 95 -21.92 -10.96 4.66
CA GLY A 95 -22.63 -9.73 5.02
C GLY A 95 -21.79 -8.46 4.88
N HIS A 96 -20.57 -8.54 4.37
CA HIS A 96 -19.70 -7.39 4.20
C HIS A 96 -20.06 -6.57 2.95
N VAL A 97 -19.56 -5.34 2.90
CA VAL A 97 -19.69 -4.46 1.73
C VAL A 97 -18.52 -4.69 0.78
N SER A 98 -18.80 -4.69 -0.52
CA SER A 98 -17.74 -4.71 -1.54
C SER A 98 -18.20 -3.94 -2.78
N THR A 99 -17.31 -3.12 -3.33
CA THR A 99 -17.52 -2.45 -4.61
C THR A 99 -17.25 -3.37 -5.80
N TYR A 100 -16.53 -4.48 -5.60
CA TYR A 100 -16.16 -5.43 -6.65
C TYR A 100 -17.27 -6.43 -7.00
N TYR A 101 -18.30 -6.54 -6.15
CA TYR A 101 -19.43 -7.46 -6.33
C TYR A 101 -20.77 -6.73 -6.24
N PRO A 102 -21.03 -5.76 -7.16
CA PRO A 102 -22.23 -4.94 -7.11
C PRO A 102 -23.49 -5.80 -7.26
N ASP A 103 -24.56 -5.41 -6.54
CA ASP A 103 -25.89 -6.04 -6.59
C ASP A 103 -25.87 -7.57 -6.34
N SER A 104 -24.87 -8.05 -5.63
CA SER A 104 -24.60 -9.49 -5.47
C SER A 104 -24.46 -9.92 -4.00
N PRO A 105 -25.46 -9.65 -3.14
CA PRO A 105 -25.33 -9.92 -1.69
C PRO A 105 -25.19 -11.41 -1.36
N THR A 106 -25.51 -12.30 -2.28
CA THR A 106 -25.44 -13.76 -2.10
C THR A 106 -24.30 -14.43 -2.87
N ILE A 107 -23.43 -13.65 -3.51
CA ILE A 107 -22.29 -14.26 -4.23
C ILE A 107 -21.31 -14.86 -3.23
N THR A 108 -20.94 -16.13 -3.44
CA THR A 108 -20.05 -16.85 -2.54
C THR A 108 -18.59 -16.70 -2.97
N LYS A 109 -17.69 -17.03 -2.06
CA LYS A 109 -16.24 -17.04 -2.33
C LYS A 109 -15.89 -18.05 -3.44
N GLU A 110 -16.54 -19.20 -3.43
CA GLU A 110 -16.35 -20.28 -4.40
C GLU A 110 -16.84 -19.85 -5.79
N GLU A 111 -17.96 -19.15 -5.87
CA GLU A 111 -18.48 -18.59 -7.14
C GLU A 111 -17.52 -17.54 -7.71
N ILE A 112 -16.99 -16.65 -6.87
CA ILE A 112 -16.00 -15.64 -7.28
C ILE A 112 -14.73 -16.33 -7.81
N ALA A 113 -14.23 -17.34 -7.10
CA ALA A 113 -13.06 -18.10 -7.51
C ALA A 113 -13.33 -18.81 -8.87
N GLY A 114 -14.46 -19.49 -9.03
CA GLY A 114 -14.80 -20.16 -10.28
C GLY A 114 -14.89 -19.24 -11.48
N VAL A 115 -15.43 -18.02 -11.32
CA VAL A 115 -15.42 -17.00 -12.39
C VAL A 115 -13.99 -16.50 -12.66
N SER A 116 -13.19 -16.32 -11.62
CA SER A 116 -11.81 -15.83 -11.74
C SER A 116 -10.91 -16.85 -12.45
N ASP A 117 -10.98 -18.12 -12.06
CA ASP A 117 -10.26 -19.23 -12.70
C ASP A 117 -10.66 -19.38 -14.17
N PHE A 118 -11.95 -19.16 -14.45
CA PHE A 118 -12.45 -19.16 -15.82
C PHE A 118 -11.84 -18.02 -16.66
N LEU A 119 -11.81 -16.79 -16.14
CA LEU A 119 -11.17 -15.65 -16.83
C LEU A 119 -9.69 -15.92 -17.09
N GLU A 120 -8.97 -16.42 -16.10
CA GLU A 120 -7.56 -16.82 -16.22
C GLU A 120 -7.37 -17.87 -17.34
N SER A 121 -8.26 -18.88 -17.42
CA SER A 121 -8.23 -19.89 -18.47
C SER A 121 -8.42 -19.33 -19.89
N LYS A 122 -8.99 -18.14 -19.99
CA LYS A 122 -9.17 -17.39 -21.26
C LYS A 122 -8.06 -16.35 -21.49
N GLY A 123 -7.08 -16.26 -20.59
CA GLY A 123 -6.04 -15.23 -20.64
C GLY A 123 -6.54 -13.82 -20.37
N LEU A 124 -7.69 -13.68 -19.70
CA LEU A 124 -8.29 -12.39 -19.35
C LEU A 124 -7.83 -11.93 -17.98
N LEU A 125 -7.20 -10.79 -17.94
CA LEU A 125 -6.74 -10.16 -16.71
C LEU A 125 -7.94 -9.52 -15.98
N PRO A 126 -8.03 -9.62 -14.64
CA PRO A 126 -9.21 -9.22 -13.88
C PRO A 126 -9.15 -7.81 -13.27
N GLU A 127 -8.03 -7.09 -13.35
CA GLU A 127 -7.75 -5.91 -12.52
C GLU A 127 -8.81 -4.81 -12.68
N ASN A 128 -9.30 -4.56 -13.89
CA ASN A 128 -10.32 -3.54 -14.18
C ASN A 128 -11.75 -4.10 -14.23
N THR A 129 -12.00 -5.24 -13.54
CA THR A 129 -13.32 -5.91 -13.59
C THR A 129 -14.05 -5.88 -12.26
N ARG A 130 -15.39 -6.03 -12.34
CA ARG A 130 -16.28 -6.34 -11.22
C ARG A 130 -17.16 -7.51 -11.59
N ILE A 131 -17.70 -8.25 -10.61
CA ILE A 131 -18.62 -9.37 -10.87
C ILE A 131 -20.00 -9.06 -10.29
N SER A 132 -21.03 -9.14 -11.12
CA SER A 132 -22.43 -9.11 -10.69
C SER A 132 -23.08 -10.47 -10.91
N LYS A 133 -23.66 -11.04 -9.85
CA LYS A 133 -24.40 -12.30 -9.90
C LYS A 133 -25.80 -12.08 -10.43
N THR A 134 -26.25 -12.95 -11.33
CA THR A 134 -27.60 -12.96 -11.91
C THR A 134 -28.27 -14.30 -11.65
N ASP A 135 -29.58 -14.43 -11.94
CA ASP A 135 -30.30 -15.69 -11.77
C ASP A 135 -29.73 -16.83 -12.62
N GLY A 136 -29.11 -16.52 -13.76
CA GLY A 136 -28.55 -17.50 -14.71
C GLY A 136 -27.03 -17.63 -14.71
N GLY A 137 -26.31 -16.88 -13.86
CA GLY A 137 -24.86 -16.88 -13.85
C GLY A 137 -24.24 -15.56 -13.41
N PHE A 138 -23.29 -15.04 -14.16
CA PHE A 138 -22.47 -13.89 -13.76
C PHE A 138 -22.25 -12.92 -14.92
N LYS A 139 -22.30 -11.63 -14.63
CA LYS A 139 -21.77 -10.57 -15.48
C LYS A 139 -20.41 -10.14 -14.95
N VAL A 140 -19.41 -10.13 -15.80
CA VAL A 140 -18.11 -9.54 -15.55
C VAL A 140 -18.12 -8.16 -16.19
N LEU A 141 -18.21 -7.13 -15.35
CA LEU A 141 -18.30 -5.74 -15.77
C LEU A 141 -16.89 -5.21 -16.00
N VAL A 142 -16.58 -4.76 -17.22
CA VAL A 142 -15.26 -4.23 -17.59
C VAL A 142 -15.32 -2.71 -17.62
N ALA A 143 -14.45 -2.06 -16.86
CA ALA A 143 -14.33 -0.61 -16.83
C ALA A 143 -13.82 -0.09 -18.19
N SER A 144 -14.64 0.67 -18.90
CA SER A 144 -14.33 1.22 -20.23
C SER A 144 -15.32 2.32 -20.62
N ALA A 145 -14.87 3.30 -21.41
CA ALA A 145 -15.75 4.31 -22.00
C ALA A 145 -16.69 3.69 -23.06
N SER A 146 -16.17 2.76 -23.86
CA SER A 146 -16.92 2.05 -24.91
C SER A 146 -17.65 0.84 -24.36
N SER A 147 -18.82 0.56 -24.93
CA SER A 147 -19.53 -0.71 -24.73
C SER A 147 -19.00 -1.85 -25.60
N ASP A 148 -18.10 -1.55 -26.54
CA ASP A 148 -17.51 -2.51 -27.44
C ASP A 148 -16.06 -2.81 -27.05
N PRO A 149 -15.61 -4.09 -27.10
CA PRO A 149 -14.25 -4.46 -26.80
C PRO A 149 -13.25 -3.83 -27.78
N SER A 150 -11.98 -3.76 -27.38
CA SER A 150 -10.91 -3.31 -28.26
C SER A 150 -10.84 -4.18 -29.53
N PRO A 151 -10.55 -3.60 -30.71
CA PRO A 151 -10.26 -4.37 -31.91
C PRO A 151 -9.10 -5.36 -31.76
N GLU A 152 -8.20 -5.16 -30.80
CA GLU A 152 -7.09 -6.06 -30.49
C GLU A 152 -7.55 -7.27 -29.68
N ASP A 153 -8.61 -7.12 -28.89
CA ASP A 153 -9.22 -8.17 -28.08
C ASP A 153 -10.31 -8.93 -28.87
N ARG A 154 -10.14 -9.06 -30.21
CA ARG A 154 -11.15 -9.62 -31.14
C ARG A 154 -11.53 -11.07 -30.85
N ASP A 155 -10.73 -11.80 -30.09
CA ASP A 155 -11.05 -13.16 -29.63
C ASP A 155 -12.17 -13.17 -28.58
N LEU A 156 -12.55 -11.98 -28.07
CA LEU A 156 -13.67 -11.74 -27.15
C LEU A 156 -15.00 -11.43 -27.88
N LYS A 157 -15.13 -11.73 -29.15
CA LYS A 157 -16.38 -11.54 -29.90
C LYS A 157 -17.54 -12.36 -29.34
N ASP A 158 -17.23 -13.54 -28.80
CA ASP A 158 -18.16 -14.31 -28.01
C ASP A 158 -17.99 -13.86 -26.56
N ASN A 159 -18.76 -12.86 -26.14
CA ASN A 159 -18.71 -12.31 -24.79
C ASN A 159 -19.56 -13.09 -23.77
N GLU A 160 -20.07 -14.25 -24.14
CA GLU A 160 -20.86 -15.13 -23.29
C GLU A 160 -20.35 -16.58 -23.38
N TRP A 161 -20.13 -17.19 -22.21
CA TRP A 161 -19.68 -18.57 -22.08
C TRP A 161 -20.52 -19.32 -21.04
N THR A 162 -20.39 -20.62 -21.01
CA THR A 162 -21.04 -21.49 -20.02
C THR A 162 -19.96 -22.20 -19.19
N LEU A 163 -20.05 -22.07 -17.86
CA LEU A 163 -19.21 -22.80 -16.91
C LEU A 163 -19.61 -24.29 -16.87
N GLU A 164 -18.76 -25.11 -16.25
CA GLU A 164 -19.02 -26.54 -16.11
C GLU A 164 -20.31 -26.87 -15.34
N ASP A 165 -20.71 -26.00 -14.40
CA ASP A 165 -21.95 -26.12 -13.62
C ASP A 165 -23.21 -25.62 -14.36
N GLY A 166 -23.06 -25.22 -15.63
CA GLY A 166 -24.14 -24.75 -16.49
C GLY A 166 -24.49 -23.25 -16.33
N LYS A 167 -23.82 -22.53 -15.43
CA LYS A 167 -24.01 -21.08 -15.27
C LYS A 167 -23.32 -20.31 -16.39
N LYS A 168 -23.91 -19.21 -16.79
CA LYS A 168 -23.35 -18.35 -17.83
C LYS A 168 -22.40 -17.30 -17.23
N VAL A 169 -21.33 -16.99 -17.96
CA VAL A 169 -20.45 -15.84 -17.71
C VAL A 169 -20.54 -14.93 -18.92
N GLN A 170 -20.87 -13.67 -18.69
CA GLN A 170 -20.96 -12.65 -19.74
C GLN A 170 -20.02 -11.48 -19.43
N LEU A 171 -19.16 -11.12 -20.38
CA LEU A 171 -18.42 -9.85 -20.32
C LEU A 171 -19.34 -8.69 -20.75
N VAL A 172 -19.33 -7.63 -19.94
CA VAL A 172 -20.12 -6.42 -20.18
C VAL A 172 -19.18 -5.22 -20.10
N PHE A 173 -18.91 -4.61 -21.24
CA PHE A 173 -18.10 -3.40 -21.34
C PHE A 173 -18.93 -2.15 -21.05
N GLY A 174 -18.29 -1.04 -20.70
CA GLY A 174 -18.94 0.23 -20.39
C GLY A 174 -19.21 0.45 -18.91
N ASP A 175 -18.61 -0.34 -18.03
CA ASP A 175 -18.65 -0.05 -16.60
C ASP A 175 -17.90 1.28 -16.33
N TYR A 176 -18.51 2.20 -15.56
CA TYR A 176 -18.00 3.56 -15.35
C TYR A 176 -17.72 4.33 -16.67
N SER A 177 -18.55 4.13 -17.71
CA SER A 177 -18.25 4.65 -19.06
C SER A 177 -18.03 6.16 -19.10
N LYS A 178 -18.81 6.94 -18.37
CA LYS A 178 -18.69 8.41 -18.31
C LYS A 178 -17.38 8.84 -17.65
N GLU A 179 -17.02 8.21 -16.55
CA GLU A 179 -15.78 8.49 -15.81
C GLU A 179 -14.57 8.09 -16.64
N MET A 180 -14.60 6.90 -17.27
CA MET A 180 -13.52 6.43 -18.13
C MET A 180 -13.33 7.30 -19.37
N ASP A 181 -14.40 7.80 -19.99
CA ASP A 181 -14.31 8.74 -21.13
C ASP A 181 -13.71 10.08 -20.71
N THR A 182 -14.13 10.60 -19.55
CA THR A 182 -13.61 11.85 -19.01
C THR A 182 -12.10 11.75 -18.71
N ILE A 183 -11.67 10.66 -18.07
CA ILE A 183 -10.27 10.41 -17.77
C ILE A 183 -9.45 10.27 -19.05
N ALA A 184 -9.92 9.46 -20.00
CA ALA A 184 -9.26 9.29 -21.29
C ALA A 184 -9.11 10.61 -22.05
N HIS A 185 -10.13 11.48 -22.01
CA HIS A 185 -10.06 12.82 -22.59
C HIS A 185 -8.95 13.67 -21.96
N HIS A 186 -8.87 13.72 -20.63
CA HIS A 186 -7.82 14.48 -19.93
C HIS A 186 -6.42 13.92 -20.18
N ILE A 187 -6.26 12.61 -20.30
CA ILE A 187 -4.99 11.97 -20.68
C ILE A 187 -4.58 12.36 -22.11
N GLU A 188 -5.52 12.41 -23.05
CA GLU A 188 -5.22 12.87 -24.42
C GLU A 188 -4.82 14.34 -24.47
N GLU A 189 -5.43 15.19 -23.65
CA GLU A 189 -4.99 16.58 -23.52
C GLU A 189 -3.58 16.68 -22.93
N ALA A 190 -3.29 15.92 -21.85
CA ALA A 190 -1.97 15.87 -21.23
C ALA A 190 -0.88 15.37 -22.19
N LYS A 191 -1.19 14.40 -23.08
CA LYS A 191 -0.28 13.88 -24.11
C LYS A 191 0.36 14.98 -24.96
N LYS A 192 -0.32 16.11 -25.19
CA LYS A 192 0.19 17.26 -25.95
C LYS A 192 1.41 17.92 -25.30
N TYR A 193 1.60 17.69 -24.00
CA TYR A 193 2.67 18.26 -23.19
C TYR A 193 3.72 17.21 -22.78
N ALA A 194 3.63 15.99 -23.29
CA ALA A 194 4.61 14.93 -23.03
C ALA A 194 6.02 15.38 -23.39
N ALA A 195 6.97 15.20 -22.48
CA ALA A 195 8.34 15.68 -22.62
C ALA A 195 9.17 14.83 -23.59
N ASN A 196 8.78 13.57 -23.79
CA ASN A 196 9.48 12.61 -24.66
C ASN A 196 8.53 11.59 -25.27
N ASP A 197 9.09 10.69 -26.09
CA ASP A 197 8.29 9.69 -26.82
C ASP A 197 7.75 8.59 -25.89
N ASN A 198 8.46 8.21 -24.82
CA ASN A 198 7.96 7.24 -23.84
C ASN A 198 6.74 7.76 -23.09
N GLU A 199 6.78 9.02 -22.61
CA GLU A 199 5.61 9.65 -21.98
C GLU A 199 4.43 9.75 -22.97
N ARG A 200 4.70 10.06 -24.23
CA ARG A 200 3.65 10.14 -25.28
C ARG A 200 3.01 8.79 -25.51
N GLU A 201 3.82 7.73 -25.66
CA GLU A 201 3.34 6.35 -25.83
C GLU A 201 2.56 5.90 -24.59
N MET A 202 3.07 6.16 -23.39
CA MET A 202 2.39 5.86 -22.13
C MET A 202 0.98 6.44 -22.10
N MET A 203 0.84 7.74 -22.37
CA MET A 203 -0.46 8.43 -22.33
C MET A 203 -1.40 7.95 -23.46
N GLU A 204 -0.88 7.61 -24.63
CA GLU A 204 -1.67 7.04 -25.71
C GLU A 204 -2.26 5.68 -25.33
N GLU A 205 -1.44 4.81 -24.76
CA GLU A 205 -1.88 3.48 -24.34
C GLU A 205 -2.81 3.53 -23.10
N TYR A 206 -2.62 4.51 -22.18
CA TYR A 206 -3.61 4.79 -21.13
C TYR A 206 -4.96 5.19 -21.70
N SER A 207 -4.99 6.18 -22.60
CA SER A 207 -6.24 6.62 -23.25
C SER A 207 -6.94 5.45 -23.94
N LYS A 208 -6.19 4.62 -24.65
CA LYS A 208 -6.71 3.42 -25.31
C LYS A 208 -7.29 2.43 -24.30
N SER A 209 -6.57 2.13 -23.24
CA SER A 209 -7.03 1.24 -22.17
C SER A 209 -8.33 1.73 -21.55
N PHE A 210 -8.41 3.00 -21.16
CA PHE A 210 -9.60 3.56 -20.52
C PHE A 210 -10.80 3.67 -21.47
N ARG A 211 -10.56 3.89 -22.75
CA ARG A 211 -11.63 3.88 -23.75
C ARG A 211 -12.20 2.48 -24.02
N THR A 212 -11.36 1.47 -24.08
CA THR A 212 -11.73 0.14 -24.58
C THR A 212 -11.81 -0.94 -23.52
N GLY A 213 -11.27 -0.70 -22.31
CA GLY A 213 -11.13 -1.71 -21.25
C GLY A 213 -9.96 -2.68 -21.47
N SER A 214 -9.08 -2.43 -22.46
CA SER A 214 -7.96 -3.31 -22.78
C SER A 214 -6.85 -3.23 -21.73
N LEU A 215 -6.60 -4.30 -20.98
CA LEU A 215 -5.46 -4.42 -20.08
C LEU A 215 -4.14 -4.67 -20.81
N GLU A 216 -4.17 -5.19 -22.03
CA GLU A 216 -2.97 -5.26 -22.87
C GLU A 216 -2.46 -3.85 -23.25
N ALA A 217 -3.37 -2.91 -23.55
CA ALA A 217 -3.00 -1.50 -23.72
C ALA A 217 -2.45 -0.92 -22.42
N PHE A 218 -3.06 -1.22 -21.26
CA PHE A 218 -2.53 -0.81 -19.96
C PHE A 218 -1.12 -1.34 -19.71
N LYS A 219 -0.85 -2.61 -19.98
CA LYS A 219 0.50 -3.18 -19.87
C LYS A 219 1.51 -2.50 -20.79
N ARG A 220 1.11 -2.10 -22.01
CA ARG A 220 2.00 -1.32 -22.89
C ARG A 220 2.30 0.06 -22.33
N SER A 221 1.32 0.74 -21.72
CA SER A 221 1.57 2.01 -21.02
C SER A 221 2.56 1.84 -19.87
N GLN A 222 2.43 0.77 -19.10
CA GLN A 222 3.33 0.45 -17.99
C GLN A 222 4.76 0.14 -18.47
N LYS A 223 4.89 -0.53 -19.61
CA LYS A 223 6.19 -0.76 -20.25
C LYS A 223 6.84 0.55 -20.68
N ALA A 224 6.11 1.42 -21.37
CA ALA A 224 6.61 2.74 -21.76
C ALA A 224 7.03 3.57 -20.54
N TRP A 225 6.23 3.54 -19.47
CA TRP A 225 6.52 4.19 -18.20
C TRP A 225 7.83 3.69 -17.55
N VAL A 226 8.06 2.38 -17.50
CA VAL A 226 9.29 1.79 -16.95
C VAL A 226 10.53 2.20 -17.76
N LEU A 227 10.38 2.40 -19.07
CA LEU A 227 11.48 2.82 -19.95
C LEU A 227 11.77 4.32 -19.88
N ASP A 228 10.85 5.13 -19.36
CA ASP A 228 11.04 6.57 -19.16
C ASP A 228 11.84 6.82 -17.87
N LYS A 229 13.12 7.12 -18.02
CA LYS A 229 14.05 7.30 -16.90
C LYS A 229 14.16 8.76 -16.46
N GLY A 230 13.91 9.01 -15.19
CA GLY A 230 14.07 10.33 -14.55
C GLY A 230 13.22 11.44 -15.17
N PRO A 231 11.91 11.26 -15.37
CA PRO A 231 11.04 12.30 -15.91
C PRO A 231 10.99 13.53 -15.00
N GLN A 232 10.52 14.66 -15.52
CA GLN A 232 10.26 15.86 -14.70
C GLN A 232 8.97 15.71 -13.88
N VAL A 233 7.95 15.15 -14.53
CA VAL A 233 6.64 14.83 -13.96
C VAL A 233 6.50 13.33 -14.00
N GLU A 234 6.28 12.74 -12.84
CA GLU A 234 6.01 11.30 -12.69
C GLU A 234 4.52 11.08 -12.50
N SER A 235 3.98 10.10 -13.18
CA SER A 235 2.56 9.73 -13.02
C SER A 235 2.35 8.24 -13.27
N ASP A 236 1.43 7.66 -12.51
CA ASP A 236 0.87 6.35 -12.80
C ASP A 236 -0.62 6.34 -12.44
N ILE A 237 -1.47 5.83 -13.34
CA ILE A 237 -2.92 5.95 -13.23
C ILE A 237 -3.57 4.68 -13.77
N GLY A 238 -4.37 4.01 -12.94
CA GLY A 238 -5.09 2.81 -13.38
C GLY A 238 -5.71 2.01 -12.24
N PHE A 239 -6.06 0.76 -12.55
CA PHE A 239 -6.49 -0.24 -11.58
C PHE A 239 -5.25 -1.04 -11.15
N ILE A 240 -4.62 -0.67 -10.03
CA ILE A 240 -3.24 -1.07 -9.71
C ILE A 240 -3.20 -2.05 -8.56
N GLU A 241 -3.53 -1.60 -7.34
CA GLU A 241 -3.37 -2.40 -6.13
C GLU A 241 -4.60 -3.22 -5.80
N THR A 242 -4.40 -4.47 -5.41
CA THR A 242 -5.49 -5.44 -5.20
C THR A 242 -5.90 -5.63 -3.74
N TYR A 243 -5.40 -4.80 -2.83
CA TYR A 243 -5.61 -4.96 -1.38
C TYR A 243 -7.07 -4.91 -0.93
N ARG A 244 -7.94 -4.20 -1.66
CA ARG A 244 -9.35 -4.01 -1.27
C ARG A 244 -10.30 -5.04 -1.85
N ASP A 245 -9.89 -5.79 -2.87
CA ASP A 245 -10.64 -6.95 -3.33
C ASP A 245 -10.48 -8.09 -2.32
N PRO A 246 -11.56 -8.60 -1.70
CA PRO A 246 -11.44 -9.71 -0.77
C PRO A 246 -10.93 -11.01 -1.41
N HIS A 247 -10.98 -11.10 -2.75
CA HIS A 247 -10.37 -12.18 -3.51
C HIS A 247 -8.91 -11.92 -3.89
N GLY A 248 -8.48 -10.65 -3.86
CA GLY A 248 -7.08 -10.24 -4.00
C GLY A 248 -6.55 -10.13 -5.42
N ILE A 249 -7.42 -10.02 -6.43
CA ILE A 249 -7.00 -9.98 -7.85
C ILE A 249 -7.51 -8.77 -8.64
N ARG A 250 -8.55 -8.08 -8.16
CA ARG A 250 -9.10 -6.89 -8.81
C ARG A 250 -8.48 -5.64 -8.27
N GLY A 251 -8.03 -4.78 -9.17
CA GLY A 251 -7.33 -3.55 -8.81
C GLY A 251 -8.26 -2.49 -8.22
N GLU A 252 -7.74 -1.75 -7.25
CA GLU A 252 -8.31 -0.48 -6.84
C GLU A 252 -7.89 0.59 -7.85
N TRP A 253 -8.81 1.52 -8.16
CA TRP A 253 -8.45 2.68 -8.95
C TRP A 253 -7.51 3.59 -8.17
N GLU A 254 -6.35 3.84 -8.73
CA GLU A 254 -5.33 4.73 -8.19
C GLU A 254 -4.77 5.64 -9.27
N GLY A 255 -4.31 6.82 -8.84
CA GLY A 255 -3.61 7.72 -9.74
C GLY A 255 -2.82 8.75 -8.98
N PHE A 256 -1.58 8.96 -9.38
CA PHE A 256 -0.80 10.07 -8.87
C PHE A 256 -0.16 10.88 -10.00
N VAL A 257 0.04 12.16 -9.71
CA VAL A 257 0.88 13.07 -10.47
C VAL A 257 1.80 13.77 -9.48
N ALA A 258 3.10 13.75 -9.76
CA ALA A 258 4.11 14.28 -8.87
C ALA A 258 5.26 14.94 -9.64
N MET A 259 5.95 15.85 -8.99
CA MET A 259 7.20 16.42 -9.49
C MET A 259 8.38 15.64 -8.92
N VAL A 260 9.36 15.35 -9.76
CA VAL A 260 10.59 14.69 -9.30
C VAL A 260 11.45 15.66 -8.50
N ASN A 261 11.79 15.27 -7.26
CA ASN A 261 12.78 15.95 -6.45
C ASN A 261 14.19 15.50 -6.85
N LYS A 262 14.85 16.32 -7.67
CA LYS A 262 16.15 15.94 -8.26
C LYS A 262 17.25 15.76 -7.22
N GLU A 263 17.27 16.56 -6.16
CA GLU A 263 18.30 16.50 -5.13
C GLU A 263 18.20 15.18 -4.33
N ARG A 264 17.01 14.84 -3.84
CA ARG A 264 16.79 13.58 -3.14
C ARG A 264 16.95 12.37 -4.05
N THR A 265 16.54 12.46 -5.30
CA THR A 265 16.71 11.40 -6.30
C THR A 265 18.18 11.03 -6.53
N GLN A 266 19.12 11.96 -6.35
CA GLN A 266 20.54 11.65 -6.48
C GLN A 266 21.03 10.63 -5.44
N ALA A 267 20.52 10.68 -4.20
CA ALA A 267 20.87 9.69 -3.16
C ALA A 267 20.38 8.29 -3.55
N PHE A 268 19.14 8.20 -4.02
CA PHE A 268 18.58 6.94 -4.52
C PHE A 268 19.31 6.43 -5.78
N GLY A 269 19.69 7.31 -6.69
CA GLY A 269 20.50 6.96 -7.86
C GLY A 269 21.86 6.35 -7.49
N LYS A 270 22.52 6.87 -6.45
CA LYS A 270 23.74 6.26 -5.90
C LYS A 270 23.45 4.89 -5.30
N LEU A 271 22.37 4.74 -4.53
CA LEU A 271 21.96 3.46 -3.97
C LEU A 271 21.70 2.43 -5.08
N VAL A 272 20.96 2.79 -6.13
CA VAL A 272 20.68 1.93 -7.30
C VAL A 272 21.97 1.46 -7.96
N SER A 273 22.92 2.37 -8.21
CA SER A 273 24.17 2.05 -8.88
C SER A 273 25.09 1.13 -8.05
N THR A 274 24.98 1.19 -6.73
CA THR A 274 25.78 0.37 -5.79
C THR A 274 25.03 -0.87 -5.30
N ALA A 275 23.74 -1.00 -5.55
CA ALA A 275 22.89 -2.10 -5.06
C ALA A 275 23.48 -3.51 -5.29
N PRO A 276 24.08 -3.84 -6.46
CA PRO A 276 24.70 -5.15 -6.68
C PRO A 276 25.80 -5.52 -5.68
N GLN A 277 26.42 -4.54 -5.02
CA GLN A 277 27.47 -4.77 -4.01
C GLN A 277 26.90 -5.25 -2.68
N TYR A 278 25.62 -4.90 -2.39
CA TYR A 278 24.95 -5.20 -1.12
C TYR A 278 24.11 -6.48 -1.18
N ILE A 279 23.70 -6.94 -2.36
CA ILE A 279 22.95 -8.18 -2.53
C ILE A 279 23.68 -9.40 -1.94
N PRO A 280 25.02 -9.59 -2.15
CA PRO A 280 25.76 -10.71 -1.56
C PRO A 280 25.86 -10.68 -0.03
N LEU A 281 25.47 -9.58 0.63
CA LEU A 281 25.45 -9.44 2.08
C LEU A 281 24.14 -9.94 2.71
N LEU A 282 23.17 -10.31 1.87
CA LEU A 282 21.92 -10.90 2.30
C LEU A 282 22.10 -12.39 2.66
N PRO A 283 21.27 -12.95 3.56
CA PRO A 283 21.54 -14.25 4.17
C PRO A 283 21.16 -15.46 3.27
N TRP A 284 21.43 -15.39 1.98
CA TRP A 284 21.27 -16.50 1.02
C TRP A 284 22.36 -16.46 -0.04
N ASP A 285 22.61 -17.59 -0.67
CA ASP A 285 23.60 -17.67 -1.76
C ASP A 285 22.99 -17.34 -3.14
N ALA A 286 23.86 -17.21 -4.14
CA ALA A 286 23.50 -16.81 -5.49
C ALA A 286 22.45 -17.72 -6.17
N SER A 287 22.30 -18.97 -5.72
CA SER A 287 21.31 -19.89 -6.30
C SER A 287 19.86 -19.49 -5.99
N PHE A 288 19.66 -18.69 -4.94
CA PHE A 288 18.37 -18.12 -4.54
C PHE A 288 18.22 -16.65 -4.94
N GLU A 289 19.19 -16.12 -5.72
CA GLU A 289 19.14 -14.74 -6.21
C GLU A 289 18.95 -14.69 -7.73
N LYS A 290 18.47 -13.56 -8.23
CA LYS A 290 18.36 -13.29 -9.66
C LYS A 290 19.74 -13.32 -10.33
N ASP A 291 19.82 -13.91 -11.50
CA ASP A 291 21.09 -14.01 -12.26
C ASP A 291 21.61 -12.62 -12.65
N LYS A 292 20.72 -11.65 -12.75
CA LYS A 292 21.03 -10.26 -13.05
C LYS A 292 20.11 -9.33 -12.27
N PHE A 293 20.69 -8.39 -11.54
CA PHE A 293 19.93 -7.29 -10.96
C PHE A 293 19.57 -6.27 -12.06
N LEU A 294 18.28 -6.09 -12.29
CA LEU A 294 17.77 -5.08 -13.20
C LEU A 294 17.62 -3.78 -12.42
N SER A 295 18.57 -2.87 -12.63
CA SER A 295 18.57 -1.56 -11.97
C SER A 295 17.29 -0.79 -12.34
N PRO A 296 16.37 -0.57 -11.39
CA PRO A 296 15.17 0.22 -11.64
C PRO A 296 15.50 1.71 -11.68
N ASP A 297 14.55 2.48 -12.18
CA ASP A 297 14.50 3.91 -11.85
C ASP A 297 14.02 4.06 -10.41
N PHE A 298 14.66 4.93 -9.64
CA PHE A 298 14.27 5.22 -8.27
C PHE A 298 14.26 6.73 -8.05
N THR A 299 13.06 7.29 -7.94
CA THR A 299 12.85 8.73 -7.84
C THR A 299 12.21 9.11 -6.51
N SER A 300 12.64 10.25 -5.96
CA SER A 300 11.94 10.93 -4.88
C SER A 300 10.96 11.92 -5.48
N LEU A 301 9.72 11.86 -5.03
CA LEU A 301 8.60 12.61 -5.59
C LEU A 301 8.01 13.59 -4.58
N GLU A 302 7.65 14.76 -5.10
CA GLU A 302 6.76 15.72 -4.43
C GLU A 302 5.37 15.56 -5.06
N VAL A 303 4.48 14.87 -4.36
CA VAL A 303 3.13 14.55 -4.83
C VAL A 303 2.31 15.83 -4.94
N LEU A 304 1.77 16.08 -6.12
CA LEU A 304 0.79 17.14 -6.38
C LEU A 304 -0.63 16.65 -6.15
N THR A 305 -0.93 15.46 -6.65
CA THR A 305 -2.21 14.81 -6.43
C THR A 305 -2.05 13.30 -6.33
N PHE A 306 -2.82 12.70 -5.44
CA PHE A 306 -2.94 11.26 -5.30
C PHE A 306 -4.42 10.92 -5.13
N ALA A 307 -4.97 10.16 -6.07
CA ALA A 307 -6.34 9.66 -6.03
C ALA A 307 -6.30 8.15 -5.74
N GLY A 308 -6.68 7.77 -4.54
CA GLY A 308 -6.70 6.39 -4.04
C GLY A 308 -7.22 6.38 -2.61
N SER A 309 -7.51 5.22 -2.07
CA SER A 309 -8.07 5.10 -0.70
C SER A 309 -7.04 5.36 0.41
N GLY A 310 -5.78 5.49 0.07
CA GLY A 310 -4.68 5.82 0.98
C GLY A 310 -3.42 6.18 0.20
N ILE A 311 -2.55 6.97 0.81
CA ILE A 311 -1.30 7.38 0.19
C ILE A 311 -0.16 6.60 0.83
N PRO A 312 0.55 5.74 0.07
CA PRO A 312 1.71 5.00 0.58
C PRO A 312 2.93 5.92 0.78
N ALA A 313 3.94 5.41 1.44
CA ALA A 313 5.22 6.10 1.60
C ALA A 313 6.14 5.91 0.38
N GLY A 314 6.06 4.74 -0.23
CA GLY A 314 6.77 4.37 -1.45
C GLY A 314 5.92 3.41 -2.28
N ILE A 315 6.30 3.21 -3.53
CA ILE A 315 5.60 2.34 -4.48
C ILE A 315 6.64 1.62 -5.34
N ASN A 316 6.45 0.31 -5.54
CA ASN A 316 7.27 -0.52 -6.42
C ASN A 316 6.36 -1.19 -7.47
N ILE A 317 6.25 -0.60 -8.63
CA ILE A 317 5.34 -1.02 -9.70
C ILE A 317 6.01 -0.99 -11.10
N PRO A 318 5.45 -1.63 -12.12
CA PRO A 318 4.16 -2.32 -12.20
C PRO A 318 4.17 -3.72 -11.55
N ASN A 319 2.99 -4.23 -11.24
CA ASN A 319 2.80 -5.54 -10.62
C ASN A 319 2.75 -6.71 -11.63
N TYR A 320 3.06 -6.47 -12.91
CA TYR A 320 3.08 -7.47 -13.98
C TYR A 320 4.43 -8.17 -14.06
N ASP A 321 4.48 -9.46 -13.76
CA ASP A 321 5.73 -10.24 -13.71
C ASP A 321 6.51 -10.25 -15.03
N ASP A 322 5.82 -10.32 -16.16
CA ASP A 322 6.45 -10.29 -17.49
C ASP A 322 7.15 -8.96 -17.78
N ILE A 323 6.58 -7.84 -17.31
CA ILE A 323 7.22 -6.53 -17.40
C ILE A 323 8.39 -6.45 -16.44
N ARG A 324 8.18 -6.83 -15.18
CA ARG A 324 9.23 -6.78 -14.14
C ARG A 324 10.47 -7.59 -14.50
N GLN A 325 10.27 -8.76 -15.08
CA GLN A 325 11.38 -9.68 -15.41
C GLN A 325 12.13 -9.27 -16.68
N ASN A 326 11.44 -8.69 -17.68
CA ASN A 326 12.02 -8.42 -18.99
C ASN A 326 12.39 -6.95 -19.21
N PHE A 327 11.67 -6.00 -18.59
CA PHE A 327 11.86 -4.56 -18.77
C PHE A 327 12.26 -3.86 -17.49
N GLY A 328 11.86 -4.41 -16.33
CA GLY A 328 12.15 -3.87 -15.01
C GLY A 328 10.91 -3.26 -14.35
N PHE A 329 11.17 -2.37 -13.39
CA PHE A 329 10.16 -1.73 -12.56
C PHE A 329 10.67 -0.36 -12.13
N LYS A 330 9.77 0.48 -11.62
CA LYS A 330 10.15 1.74 -10.98
C LYS A 330 9.92 1.68 -9.47
N ASN A 331 10.80 2.35 -8.75
CA ASN A 331 10.61 2.68 -7.34
C ASN A 331 10.38 4.18 -7.21
N VAL A 332 9.35 4.55 -6.49
CA VAL A 332 9.09 5.94 -6.16
C VAL A 332 8.95 6.11 -4.65
N SER A 333 9.62 7.10 -4.10
CA SER A 333 9.51 7.52 -2.70
C SER A 333 8.72 8.82 -2.64
N LEU A 334 7.65 8.87 -1.85
CA LEU A 334 6.77 10.03 -1.77
C LEU A 334 7.25 10.98 -0.67
N GLY A 335 8.23 11.83 -0.99
CA GLY A 335 8.99 12.64 -0.05
C GLY A 335 8.15 13.57 0.83
N ASN A 336 7.19 14.28 0.25
CA ASN A 336 6.31 15.16 1.02
C ASN A 336 5.25 14.42 1.85
N ILE A 337 4.92 13.17 1.50
CA ILE A 337 4.09 12.29 2.33
C ILE A 337 4.89 11.80 3.55
N LEU A 338 6.13 11.37 3.32
CA LEU A 338 7.03 10.93 4.39
C LEU A 338 7.26 12.01 5.43
N SER A 339 7.48 13.25 4.98
CA SER A 339 7.74 14.41 5.84
C SER A 339 6.50 15.05 6.45
N ALA A 340 5.28 14.60 6.10
CA ALA A 340 4.04 15.09 6.69
C ALA A 340 4.01 14.84 8.21
N LYS A 341 3.57 15.84 8.97
CA LYS A 341 3.53 15.81 10.44
C LYS A 341 2.10 15.87 10.95
N ALA A 342 1.86 15.25 12.10
CA ALA A 342 0.62 15.46 12.83
C ALA A 342 0.77 16.69 13.76
N PRO A 343 -0.24 17.56 13.88
CA PRO A 343 -0.23 18.63 14.86
C PRO A 343 -0.08 18.04 16.27
N ASN A 344 0.83 18.60 17.08
CA ASN A 344 1.08 18.17 18.46
C ASN A 344 1.33 16.65 18.60
N GLU A 345 2.07 16.07 17.68
CA GLU A 345 2.36 14.64 17.67
C GLU A 345 3.02 14.18 18.96
N GLN A 346 2.35 13.29 19.68
CA GLN A 346 2.95 12.55 20.78
C GLN A 346 3.67 11.32 20.23
N ILE A 347 4.80 10.97 20.82
CA ILE A 347 5.60 9.80 20.43
C ILE A 347 5.57 8.79 21.55
N PRO A 348 4.52 7.97 21.68
CA PRO A 348 4.43 6.98 22.76
C PRO A 348 5.43 5.84 22.55
N PHE A 349 5.72 5.14 23.62
CA PHE A 349 6.57 3.93 23.69
C PHE A 349 8.08 4.18 23.54
N ILE A 350 8.51 5.42 23.37
CA ILE A 350 9.93 5.82 23.37
C ILE A 350 10.29 6.36 24.75
N LYS A 351 11.45 5.98 25.28
CA LYS A 351 11.98 6.52 26.53
C LYS A 351 12.33 8.00 26.38
N ASP A 352 12.16 8.76 27.46
CA ASP A 352 12.51 10.18 27.46
C ASP A 352 13.97 10.43 27.10
N SER A 353 14.88 9.52 27.50
CA SER A 353 16.31 9.56 27.13
C SER A 353 16.57 9.50 25.63
N ASP A 354 15.70 8.81 24.88
CA ASP A 354 15.87 8.56 23.46
C ASP A 354 15.05 9.51 22.58
N LEU A 355 14.12 10.24 23.21
CA LEU A 355 13.13 11.05 22.50
C LEU A 355 13.75 12.11 21.59
N ALA A 356 14.79 12.80 22.06
CA ALA A 356 15.46 13.85 21.29
C ALA A 356 16.15 13.27 20.04
N THR A 357 16.88 12.17 20.18
CA THR A 357 17.52 11.45 19.06
C THR A 357 16.49 10.91 18.11
N TYR A 358 15.43 10.28 18.63
CA TYR A 358 14.34 9.75 17.82
C TYR A 358 13.64 10.85 16.99
N GLN A 359 13.31 11.99 17.61
CA GLN A 359 12.67 13.11 16.91
C GLN A 359 13.55 13.70 15.82
N LYS A 360 14.86 13.75 16.05
CA LYS A 360 15.82 14.29 15.06
C LYS A 360 15.99 13.37 13.84
N TYR A 361 16.06 12.05 14.07
CA TYR A 361 16.50 11.10 13.04
C TYR A 361 15.39 10.18 12.51
N ARG A 362 14.14 10.24 13.01
CA ARG A 362 13.07 9.35 12.57
C ARG A 362 12.75 9.46 11.08
N ASP A 363 12.70 10.70 10.54
CA ASP A 363 12.40 10.91 9.13
C ASP A 363 13.58 10.49 8.24
N PRO A 364 14.85 10.86 8.53
CA PRO A 364 16.03 10.32 7.87
C PRO A 364 16.14 8.79 7.93
N ALA A 365 15.94 8.19 9.10
CA ALA A 365 15.99 6.73 9.25
C ALA A 365 14.91 6.03 8.43
N PHE A 366 13.72 6.62 8.35
CA PHE A 366 12.62 6.08 7.56
C PHE A 366 12.89 6.22 6.05
N GLU A 367 13.52 7.30 5.60
CA GLU A 367 13.93 7.48 4.19
C GLU A 367 14.93 6.40 3.76
N VAL A 368 15.94 6.10 4.56
CA VAL A 368 16.88 5.00 4.32
C VAL A 368 16.14 3.66 4.27
N GLN A 369 15.27 3.41 5.24
CA GLN A 369 14.48 2.17 5.32
C GLN A 369 13.60 1.99 4.09
N VAL A 370 12.85 3.01 3.68
CA VAL A 370 12.00 2.96 2.48
C VAL A 370 12.85 2.73 1.23
N GLY A 371 13.96 3.44 1.08
CA GLY A 371 14.87 3.23 -0.04
C GLY A 371 15.35 1.79 -0.19
N LEU A 372 15.75 1.17 0.90
CA LEU A 372 16.21 -0.22 0.94
C LEU A 372 15.05 -1.22 0.75
N HIS A 373 13.90 -0.95 1.36
CA HIS A 373 12.68 -1.75 1.26
C HIS A 373 12.22 -1.87 -0.20
N GLU A 374 12.06 -0.72 -0.88
CA GLU A 374 11.59 -0.69 -2.26
C GLU A 374 12.64 -1.25 -3.23
N LEU A 375 13.89 -0.81 -3.14
CA LEU A 375 14.92 -1.18 -4.10
C LEU A 375 15.37 -2.62 -3.95
N LEU A 376 15.83 -3.00 -2.77
CA LEU A 376 16.44 -4.29 -2.50
C LEU A 376 15.48 -5.25 -1.83
N GLY A 377 14.57 -4.77 -0.99
CA GLY A 377 13.52 -5.59 -0.41
C GLY A 377 12.69 -6.29 -1.48
N HIS A 378 12.01 -5.55 -2.32
CA HIS A 378 11.23 -6.11 -3.42
C HIS A 378 12.08 -6.45 -4.66
N GLY A 379 13.24 -5.84 -4.80
CA GLY A 379 14.09 -5.98 -5.99
C GLY A 379 14.94 -7.24 -6.03
N CYS A 380 15.24 -7.87 -4.89
CA CYS A 380 16.11 -9.04 -4.81
C CYS A 380 15.35 -10.37 -4.64
N GLY A 381 16.10 -11.46 -4.83
CA GLY A 381 15.58 -12.82 -4.67
C GLY A 381 14.97 -13.40 -5.93
N LYS A 382 15.06 -14.72 -6.05
CA LYS A 382 14.61 -15.51 -7.20
C LYS A 382 13.55 -16.51 -6.75
N LEU A 383 12.46 -16.60 -7.49
CA LEU A 383 11.54 -17.73 -7.37
C LEU A 383 12.07 -18.89 -8.20
N LEU A 384 12.31 -20.03 -7.58
CA LEU A 384 12.75 -21.24 -8.26
C LEU A 384 11.55 -21.89 -8.93
N GLN A 385 11.57 -21.96 -10.24
CA GLN A 385 10.40 -22.30 -11.04
C GLN A 385 10.70 -23.27 -12.15
N GLU A 386 9.80 -24.21 -12.36
CA GLU A 386 9.61 -24.92 -13.62
C GLU A 386 8.79 -24.01 -14.54
N THR A 387 9.46 -23.35 -15.51
CA THR A 387 8.84 -22.33 -16.39
C THR A 387 7.92 -22.94 -17.45
N SER A 388 8.26 -24.16 -17.88
CA SER A 388 7.41 -25.03 -18.72
C SER A 388 7.80 -26.47 -18.43
N PRO A 389 7.01 -27.47 -18.83
CA PRO A 389 7.29 -28.87 -18.50
C PRO A 389 8.73 -29.28 -18.83
N GLY A 390 9.51 -29.59 -17.80
CA GLY A 390 10.92 -29.98 -17.89
C GLY A 390 11.91 -28.85 -18.12
N GLN A 391 11.48 -27.59 -18.12
CA GLN A 391 12.34 -26.40 -18.20
C GLN A 391 12.36 -25.66 -16.87
N TYR A 392 13.54 -25.41 -16.33
CA TYR A 392 13.73 -24.80 -15.01
C TYR A 392 14.57 -23.51 -15.13
N ASN A 393 14.30 -22.53 -14.28
CA ASN A 393 15.14 -21.35 -14.13
C ASN A 393 16.30 -21.55 -13.14
N PHE A 394 16.55 -22.80 -12.74
CA PHE A 394 17.67 -23.23 -11.89
C PHE A 394 18.22 -24.57 -12.39
N ASP A 395 19.42 -24.95 -11.95
CA ASP A 395 20.00 -26.24 -12.32
C ASP A 395 19.24 -27.38 -11.66
N PHE A 396 18.45 -28.12 -12.42
CA PHE A 396 17.66 -29.25 -11.93
C PHE A 396 18.51 -30.49 -11.67
N ALA A 397 19.66 -30.63 -12.37
CA ALA A 397 20.58 -31.75 -12.18
C ALA A 397 21.43 -31.57 -10.89
N GLN A 398 21.71 -30.34 -10.54
CA GLN A 398 22.40 -29.93 -9.32
C GLN A 398 21.55 -28.92 -8.55
N LYS A 399 20.46 -29.42 -7.95
CA LYS A 399 19.49 -28.55 -7.27
C LYS A 399 20.16 -27.74 -6.17
N PRO A 400 19.71 -26.48 -5.98
CA PRO A 400 20.18 -25.65 -4.87
C PRO A 400 20.06 -26.38 -3.52
N ILE A 401 21.08 -26.18 -2.68
CA ILE A 401 21.06 -26.68 -1.30
C ILE A 401 20.38 -25.65 -0.42
N SER A 402 19.30 -26.05 0.25
CA SER A 402 18.62 -25.18 1.19
C SER A 402 19.52 -24.90 2.41
N PRO A 403 19.85 -23.63 2.72
CA PRO A 403 20.64 -23.29 3.90
C PRO A 403 19.93 -23.63 5.22
N LEU A 404 18.59 -23.81 5.18
CA LEU A 404 17.79 -24.15 6.35
C LEU A 404 17.87 -25.65 6.72
N SER A 405 18.18 -26.52 5.77
CA SER A 405 18.19 -27.97 5.98
C SER A 405 19.52 -28.64 5.65
N GLY A 406 20.40 -27.95 4.91
CA GLY A 406 21.64 -28.53 4.36
C GLY A 406 21.39 -29.60 3.29
N GLN A 407 20.16 -29.69 2.75
CA GLN A 407 19.75 -30.66 1.72
C GLN A 407 19.28 -29.97 0.46
N GLU A 408 19.28 -30.71 -0.66
CA GLU A 408 18.66 -30.22 -1.90
C GLU A 408 17.20 -29.78 -1.67
N ILE A 409 16.79 -28.73 -2.38
CA ILE A 409 15.37 -28.29 -2.38
C ILE A 409 14.47 -29.40 -2.90
N LYS A 410 13.25 -29.47 -2.35
CA LYS A 410 12.25 -30.50 -2.72
C LYS A 410 11.02 -29.89 -3.40
N THR A 411 10.86 -28.58 -3.33
CA THR A 411 9.71 -27.83 -3.85
C THR A 411 10.16 -26.63 -4.67
N TRP A 412 9.35 -26.24 -5.64
CA TRP A 412 9.51 -25.08 -6.51
C TRP A 412 8.17 -24.73 -7.16
N TYR A 413 8.05 -23.55 -7.74
CA TYR A 413 6.85 -23.15 -8.47
C TYR A 413 6.66 -24.01 -9.73
N LYS A 414 5.45 -24.49 -9.95
CA LYS A 414 5.09 -25.28 -11.15
C LYS A 414 4.68 -24.36 -12.30
N PRO A 415 4.67 -24.85 -13.56
CA PRO A 415 4.17 -24.06 -14.69
C PRO A 415 2.79 -23.45 -14.40
N GLY A 416 2.66 -22.14 -14.62
CA GLY A 416 1.45 -21.39 -14.33
C GLY A 416 1.26 -20.93 -12.88
N GLN A 417 2.08 -21.41 -11.93
CA GLN A 417 2.03 -20.92 -10.56
C GLN A 417 2.77 -19.59 -10.42
N THR A 418 2.18 -18.69 -9.66
CA THR A 418 2.76 -17.40 -9.27
C THR A 418 2.94 -17.35 -7.76
N TRP A 419 3.66 -16.34 -7.27
CA TRP A 419 3.74 -16.04 -5.85
C TRP A 419 2.36 -15.94 -5.19
N GLY A 420 1.47 -15.16 -5.79
CA GLY A 420 0.10 -14.97 -5.28
C GLY A 420 -0.74 -16.25 -5.31
N SER A 421 -0.64 -17.06 -6.37
CA SER A 421 -1.43 -18.29 -6.47
C SER A 421 -1.02 -19.37 -5.45
N VAL A 422 0.27 -19.41 -5.07
CA VAL A 422 0.77 -20.39 -4.08
C VAL A 422 0.55 -19.90 -2.64
N PHE A 423 0.80 -18.62 -2.37
CA PHE A 423 0.75 -18.08 -1.00
C PHE A 423 -0.61 -17.46 -0.64
N GLY A 424 -1.45 -17.15 -1.63
CA GLY A 424 -2.81 -16.67 -1.42
C GLY A 424 -2.88 -15.46 -0.49
N SER A 425 -3.76 -15.50 0.49
CA SER A 425 -3.95 -14.41 1.45
C SER A 425 -2.72 -14.09 2.33
N LEU A 426 -1.74 -14.99 2.37
CA LEU A 426 -0.49 -14.77 3.11
C LEU A 426 0.51 -13.92 2.30
N ALA A 427 0.40 -13.93 0.98
CA ALA A 427 1.40 -13.39 0.06
C ALA A 427 1.79 -11.94 0.37
N ALA A 428 0.82 -11.06 0.51
CA ALA A 428 1.08 -9.63 0.72
C ALA A 428 1.87 -9.38 2.02
N SER A 429 1.36 -9.85 3.16
CA SER A 429 2.01 -9.62 4.46
C SER A 429 3.38 -10.27 4.56
N TYR A 430 3.54 -11.44 3.97
CA TYR A 430 4.79 -12.18 3.97
C TYR A 430 5.88 -11.46 3.15
N GLU A 431 5.51 -10.92 1.98
CA GLU A 431 6.43 -10.16 1.13
C GLU A 431 6.84 -8.85 1.79
N GLU A 432 5.89 -8.11 2.36
CA GLU A 432 6.21 -6.90 3.11
C GLU A 432 7.16 -7.18 4.28
N CYS A 433 6.95 -8.29 4.99
CA CYS A 433 7.86 -8.72 6.06
C CYS A 433 9.28 -8.99 5.54
N ARG A 434 9.39 -9.67 4.39
CA ARG A 434 10.69 -9.95 3.76
C ARG A 434 11.39 -8.66 3.34
N ALA A 435 10.67 -7.74 2.72
CA ALA A 435 11.22 -6.45 2.28
C ALA A 435 11.66 -5.58 3.47
N GLU A 436 10.87 -5.49 4.53
CA GLU A 436 11.26 -4.80 5.77
C GLU A 436 12.49 -5.43 6.42
N CYS A 437 12.60 -6.76 6.46
CA CYS A 437 13.78 -7.44 6.99
C CYS A 437 15.05 -7.18 6.15
N VAL A 438 14.94 -7.11 4.81
CA VAL A 438 16.04 -6.69 3.94
C VAL A 438 16.49 -5.28 4.28
N ALA A 439 15.54 -4.35 4.44
CA ALA A 439 15.85 -2.98 4.82
C ALA A 439 16.56 -2.90 6.17
N MET A 440 16.07 -3.62 7.18
CA MET A 440 16.67 -3.65 8.52
C MET A 440 18.06 -4.25 8.50
N ALA A 441 18.27 -5.34 7.75
CA ALA A 441 19.56 -6.00 7.61
C ALA A 441 20.59 -5.07 6.94
N LEU A 442 20.24 -4.47 5.80
CA LEU A 442 21.15 -3.63 5.03
C LEU A 442 21.35 -2.23 5.63
N SER A 443 20.44 -1.72 6.47
CA SER A 443 20.67 -0.48 7.23
C SER A 443 21.87 -0.57 8.18
N CYS A 444 22.33 -1.78 8.52
CA CYS A 444 23.55 -2.01 9.29
C CYS A 444 24.83 -1.79 8.48
N GLU A 445 24.74 -1.62 7.18
CA GLU A 445 25.89 -1.35 6.31
C GLU A 445 26.18 0.16 6.29
N PHE A 446 27.16 0.61 7.04
CA PHE A 446 27.51 2.03 7.16
C PHE A 446 27.76 2.74 5.81
N PRO A 447 28.39 2.11 4.79
CA PRO A 447 28.50 2.73 3.47
C PRO A 447 27.15 3.11 2.85
N ILE A 448 26.06 2.40 3.16
CA ILE A 448 24.72 2.78 2.72
C ILE A 448 24.29 4.08 3.41
N LEU A 449 24.49 4.21 4.72
CA LEU A 449 24.15 5.43 5.46
C LEU A 449 24.92 6.65 4.93
N GLU A 450 26.16 6.45 4.50
CA GLU A 450 26.99 7.50 3.87
C GLU A 450 26.42 7.95 2.51
N LEU A 451 25.78 7.05 1.73
CA LEU A 451 25.09 7.43 0.49
C LEU A 451 23.95 8.43 0.73
N PHE A 452 23.34 8.36 1.90
CA PHE A 452 22.29 9.28 2.35
C PHE A 452 22.84 10.50 3.11
N GLY A 453 24.17 10.66 3.19
CA GLY A 453 24.81 11.82 3.78
C GLY A 453 25.13 11.71 5.27
N PHE A 454 25.08 10.52 5.86
CA PHE A 454 25.37 10.32 7.29
C PHE A 454 26.74 9.72 7.50
N GLY A 455 27.66 10.45 8.15
CA GLY A 455 28.96 9.94 8.60
C GLY A 455 30.21 10.47 7.90
N ASP A 456 30.10 11.23 6.81
CA ASP A 456 31.22 11.91 6.10
C ASP A 456 32.45 11.01 5.84
N GLY A 457 32.25 9.76 5.39
CA GLY A 457 33.32 8.78 5.14
C GLY A 457 33.92 8.13 6.39
N SER A 458 33.27 8.33 7.56
CA SER A 458 33.68 7.73 8.84
C SER A 458 32.48 7.16 9.62
N ALA A 459 31.45 6.72 8.91
CA ALA A 459 30.22 6.20 9.50
C ALA A 459 30.48 5.02 10.43
N ASN A 460 29.96 5.09 11.65
CA ASN A 460 30.08 4.04 12.67
C ASN A 460 28.96 4.22 13.74
N MET A 461 28.95 3.32 14.74
CA MET A 461 27.92 3.34 15.81
C MET A 461 28.00 4.56 16.74
N ASP A 462 29.10 5.28 16.81
CA ASP A 462 29.33 6.35 17.77
C ASP A 462 29.09 7.76 17.21
N ASN A 463 28.73 7.86 15.91
CA ASN A 463 28.44 9.13 15.25
C ASN A 463 26.99 9.19 14.71
N GLU A 464 26.70 10.20 13.88
CA GLU A 464 25.36 10.44 13.30
C GLU A 464 24.80 9.24 12.55
N ALA A 465 25.63 8.48 11.83
CA ALA A 465 25.20 7.25 11.16
C ALA A 465 24.66 6.21 12.16
N GLY A 466 25.34 6.07 13.30
CA GLY A 466 24.85 5.22 14.41
C GLY A 466 23.56 5.73 15.05
N ASP A 467 23.34 7.04 15.09
CA ASP A 467 22.06 7.62 15.55
C ASP A 467 20.91 7.28 14.59
N VAL A 468 21.18 7.36 13.28
CA VAL A 468 20.22 6.98 12.23
C VAL A 468 19.90 5.48 12.32
N LEU A 469 20.90 4.62 12.40
CA LEU A 469 20.73 3.17 12.56
C LEU A 469 19.96 2.81 13.82
N TYR A 470 20.35 3.39 14.96
CA TYR A 470 19.63 3.19 16.22
C TYR A 470 18.17 3.59 16.10
N THR A 471 17.90 4.75 15.50
CA THR A 471 16.54 5.25 15.31
C THR A 471 15.74 4.35 14.39
N ALA A 472 16.33 3.79 13.32
CA ALA A 472 15.66 2.84 12.42
C ALA A 472 15.17 1.59 13.18
N TYR A 473 16.04 0.98 14.00
CA TYR A 473 15.67 -0.18 14.81
C TYR A 473 14.63 0.15 15.89
N LEU A 474 14.79 1.28 16.58
CA LEU A 474 13.82 1.73 17.57
C LEU A 474 12.46 2.07 16.97
N GLN A 475 12.46 2.67 15.77
CA GLN A 475 11.26 2.98 15.01
C GLN A 475 10.53 1.71 14.56
N MET A 476 11.26 0.70 14.10
CA MET A 476 10.69 -0.59 13.74
C MET A 476 10.07 -1.28 14.96
N ALA A 477 10.76 -1.32 16.09
CA ALA A 477 10.23 -1.88 17.33
C ALA A 477 8.96 -1.15 17.80
N ARG A 478 8.96 0.19 17.75
CA ARG A 478 7.78 1.01 18.05
C ARG A 478 6.62 0.74 17.10
N ALA A 479 6.90 0.63 15.80
CA ALA A 479 5.90 0.32 14.80
C ALA A 479 5.28 -1.07 15.03
N GLY A 480 6.07 -2.05 15.48
CA GLY A 480 5.59 -3.38 15.85
C GLY A 480 4.63 -3.36 17.05
N ILE A 481 4.86 -2.50 18.06
CA ILE A 481 3.88 -2.29 19.14
C ILE A 481 2.61 -1.64 18.59
N ALA A 482 2.76 -0.53 17.87
CA ALA A 482 1.63 0.22 17.31
C ALA A 482 0.79 -0.62 16.34
N ALA A 483 1.37 -1.61 15.71
CA ALA A 483 0.71 -2.57 14.81
C ALA A 483 -0.49 -3.26 15.46
N LEU A 484 -0.48 -3.47 16.78
CA LEU A 484 -1.59 -4.11 17.50
C LEU A 484 -2.92 -3.33 17.41
N GLU A 485 -2.91 -2.07 16.99
CA GLU A 485 -4.15 -1.35 16.62
C GLU A 485 -4.93 -2.08 15.53
N PHE A 486 -4.22 -2.76 14.60
CA PHE A 486 -4.78 -3.43 13.43
C PHE A 486 -5.10 -4.92 13.66
N TRP A 487 -4.90 -5.42 14.85
CA TRP A 487 -5.34 -6.74 15.25
C TRP A 487 -6.82 -6.73 15.64
N ASP A 488 -7.62 -7.60 15.02
CA ASP A 488 -9.01 -7.81 15.43
C ASP A 488 -9.13 -9.06 16.34
N PRO A 489 -9.41 -8.86 17.65
CA PRO A 489 -9.56 -9.97 18.58
C PRO A 489 -10.72 -10.91 18.31
N LYS A 490 -11.80 -10.40 17.64
CA LYS A 490 -12.99 -11.19 17.37
C LYS A 490 -12.77 -12.20 16.24
N SER A 491 -12.23 -11.72 15.14
CA SER A 491 -11.90 -12.58 13.98
C SER A 491 -10.54 -13.26 14.10
N ARG A 492 -9.70 -12.83 15.07
CA ARG A 492 -8.29 -13.22 15.23
C ARG A 492 -7.51 -13.04 13.93
N LYS A 493 -7.65 -11.86 13.31
CA LYS A 493 -7.01 -11.53 12.03
C LYS A 493 -6.31 -10.18 12.11
N TRP A 494 -5.23 -10.09 11.34
CA TRP A 494 -4.58 -8.83 11.04
C TRP A 494 -5.33 -8.10 9.92
N GLY A 495 -5.58 -6.81 10.12
CA GLY A 495 -6.29 -5.97 9.16
C GLY A 495 -5.35 -5.21 8.22
N GLN A 496 -4.01 -5.41 8.30
CA GLN A 496 -3.07 -4.68 7.46
C GLN A 496 -1.72 -5.44 7.34
N ALA A 497 -1.25 -5.62 6.11
CA ALA A 497 -0.08 -6.42 5.76
C ALA A 497 1.22 -5.96 6.44
N HIS A 498 1.57 -4.68 6.31
CA HIS A 498 2.78 -4.11 6.94
C HIS A 498 2.73 -4.18 8.47
N MET A 499 1.54 -4.03 9.08
CA MET A 499 1.41 -4.07 10.54
C MET A 499 1.65 -5.48 11.08
N GLN A 500 1.11 -6.50 10.41
CA GLN A 500 1.43 -7.89 10.72
C GLN A 500 2.94 -8.15 10.59
N ALA A 501 3.55 -7.67 9.51
CA ALA A 501 4.99 -7.77 9.28
C ALA A 501 5.82 -7.10 10.38
N ARG A 502 5.51 -5.87 10.74
CA ARG A 502 6.23 -5.10 11.78
C ARG A 502 6.07 -5.71 13.17
N PHE A 503 4.91 -6.28 13.48
CA PHE A 503 4.73 -7.03 14.72
C PHE A 503 5.63 -8.26 14.76
N SER A 504 5.77 -9.03 13.67
CA SER A 504 6.67 -10.18 13.61
C SER A 504 8.14 -9.78 13.78
N ILE A 505 8.55 -8.63 13.24
CA ILE A 505 9.92 -8.10 13.41
C ILE A 505 10.15 -7.66 14.85
N LEU A 506 9.19 -7.01 15.50
CA LEU A 506 9.26 -6.74 16.94
C LEU A 506 9.45 -8.04 17.74
N ARG A 507 8.67 -9.08 17.42
CA ARG A 507 8.80 -10.40 18.08
C ARG A 507 10.19 -11.00 17.85
N THR A 508 10.75 -10.82 16.66
CA THR A 508 12.13 -11.22 16.35
C THR A 508 13.13 -10.48 17.22
N PHE A 509 12.99 -9.16 17.40
CA PHE A 509 13.84 -8.37 18.28
C PHE A 509 13.75 -8.82 19.74
N LEU A 510 12.55 -9.05 20.24
CA LEU A 510 12.33 -9.53 21.62
C LEU A 510 12.91 -10.94 21.85
N ASN A 511 12.80 -11.82 20.86
CA ASN A 511 13.34 -13.17 20.90
C ASN A 511 14.87 -13.21 20.81
N ALA A 512 15.52 -12.16 20.29
CA ALA A 512 16.99 -12.02 20.31
C ALA A 512 17.56 -11.83 21.72
N GLY A 513 16.69 -11.58 22.68
CA GLY A 513 16.99 -11.55 24.12
C GLY A 513 16.91 -10.18 24.77
N VAL A 514 16.77 -10.20 26.08
CA VAL A 514 16.63 -8.99 26.92
C VAL A 514 17.86 -8.08 26.86
N GLU A 515 19.01 -8.59 26.48
CA GLU A 515 20.23 -7.79 26.27
C GLU A 515 20.16 -6.90 25.04
N PHE A 516 19.22 -7.19 24.11
CA PHE A 516 19.02 -6.41 22.91
C PHE A 516 17.74 -5.58 22.93
N CYS A 517 16.58 -6.22 23.11
CA CYS A 517 15.29 -5.53 23.06
C CYS A 517 14.35 -6.06 24.15
N GLN A 518 13.69 -5.15 24.86
CA GLN A 518 12.76 -5.48 25.92
C GLN A 518 11.64 -4.42 26.02
N LEU A 519 10.44 -4.86 26.39
CA LEU A 519 9.36 -3.98 26.82
C LEU A 519 9.49 -3.72 28.32
N GLU A 520 9.38 -2.46 28.73
CA GLU A 520 9.50 -2.04 30.12
C GLU A 520 8.27 -1.24 30.55
N TRP A 521 7.79 -1.52 31.77
CA TRP A 521 6.67 -0.83 32.40
C TRP A 521 6.72 -1.04 33.91
N GLU A 522 6.12 -0.12 34.67
CA GLU A 522 5.97 -0.21 36.13
C GLU A 522 4.49 -0.29 36.51
N LYS A 523 3.58 0.25 35.66
CA LYS A 523 2.16 0.33 35.97
C LYS A 523 1.39 -0.87 35.40
N ASP A 524 0.47 -1.41 36.15
CA ASP A 524 -0.34 -2.58 35.77
C ASP A 524 -1.16 -2.35 34.48
N ASP A 525 -1.54 -1.09 34.19
CA ASP A 525 -2.30 -0.74 32.98
C ASP A 525 -1.42 -0.43 31.77
N LEU A 526 -0.11 -0.62 31.89
CA LEU A 526 0.92 -0.33 30.88
C LEU A 526 0.86 1.11 30.34
N SER A 527 0.35 2.07 31.12
CA SER A 527 0.27 3.47 30.70
C SER A 527 1.65 4.12 30.52
N ASP A 528 2.68 3.54 31.11
CA ASP A 528 4.09 3.94 31.02
C ASP A 528 4.95 3.00 30.15
N LEU A 529 4.31 2.09 29.39
CA LEU A 529 5.01 1.16 28.50
C LEU A 529 5.99 1.88 27.59
N THR A 530 7.25 1.43 27.63
CA THR A 530 8.34 1.89 26.75
C THR A 530 9.13 0.72 26.18
N ILE A 531 9.91 0.99 25.16
CA ILE A 531 10.87 0.07 24.56
C ILE A 531 12.26 0.39 25.10
N ARG A 532 12.96 -0.62 25.60
CA ARG A 532 14.40 -0.58 25.75
C ARG A 532 15.05 -1.33 24.61
N LEU A 533 15.84 -0.64 23.81
CA LEU A 533 16.65 -1.20 22.74
C LEU A 533 18.10 -0.81 22.96
N GLU A 534 18.99 -1.80 23.04
CA GLU A 534 20.39 -1.56 23.36
C GLU A 534 21.19 -1.28 22.06
N ARG A 535 21.55 0.00 21.86
CA ARG A 535 22.22 0.49 20.66
C ARG A 535 23.46 -0.34 20.29
N LYS A 536 24.29 -0.67 21.27
CA LYS A 536 25.54 -1.40 21.05
C LYS A 536 25.34 -2.86 20.65
N ARG A 537 24.13 -3.38 20.81
CA ARG A 537 23.79 -4.77 20.51
C ARG A 537 23.09 -4.94 19.15
N ILE A 538 22.92 -3.84 18.39
CA ILE A 538 22.27 -3.91 17.07
C ILE A 538 23.07 -4.82 16.12
N LEU A 539 24.39 -4.62 16.04
CA LEU A 539 25.23 -5.33 15.09
C LEU A 539 25.51 -6.79 15.47
N ASP A 540 25.56 -7.11 16.75
CA ASP A 540 25.94 -8.46 17.24
C ASP A 540 24.75 -9.33 17.68
N LEU A 541 23.59 -8.75 17.99
CA LEU A 541 22.36 -9.49 18.30
C LEU A 541 21.20 -9.14 17.35
N GLY A 542 20.96 -7.86 17.10
CA GLY A 542 19.86 -7.39 16.30
C GLY A 542 19.94 -7.84 14.84
N ARG A 543 21.06 -7.53 14.18
CA ARG A 543 21.30 -7.93 12.79
C ARG A 543 21.27 -9.44 12.58
N PRO A 544 21.97 -10.28 13.38
CA PRO A 544 21.89 -11.72 13.22
C PRO A 544 20.49 -12.29 13.40
N ALA A 545 19.69 -11.77 14.33
CA ALA A 545 18.30 -12.21 14.51
C ALA A 545 17.42 -11.88 13.28
N VAL A 546 17.62 -10.69 12.70
CA VAL A 546 16.95 -10.31 11.46
C VAL A 546 17.40 -11.19 10.30
N ASP A 547 18.70 -11.44 10.16
CA ASP A 547 19.25 -12.28 9.09
C ASP A 547 18.71 -13.72 9.16
N GLU A 548 18.62 -14.32 10.34
CA GLU A 548 18.06 -15.66 10.52
C GLU A 548 16.57 -15.70 10.11
N TYR A 549 15.80 -14.69 10.52
CA TYR A 549 14.39 -14.60 10.16
C TYR A 549 14.21 -14.37 8.65
N LEU A 550 14.97 -13.42 8.08
CA LEU A 550 14.98 -13.11 6.66
C LEU A 550 15.35 -14.32 5.79
N GLN A 551 16.35 -15.10 6.21
CA GLN A 551 16.73 -16.32 5.51
C GLN A 551 15.57 -17.31 5.40
N LYS A 552 14.83 -17.53 6.50
CA LYS A 552 13.63 -18.39 6.50
C LYS A 552 12.55 -17.84 5.58
N LEU A 553 12.24 -16.54 5.68
CA LEU A 553 11.27 -15.89 4.81
C LEU A 553 11.63 -16.06 3.34
N HIS A 554 12.89 -15.80 2.99
CA HIS A 554 13.32 -15.84 1.60
C HIS A 554 13.37 -17.27 1.04
N ILE A 555 13.95 -18.22 1.75
CA ILE A 555 14.11 -19.61 1.25
C ILE A 555 12.74 -20.26 1.06
N TYR A 556 11.79 -20.13 1.99
CA TYR A 556 10.46 -20.70 1.81
C TYR A 556 9.71 -20.05 0.65
N LYS A 557 9.83 -18.71 0.46
CA LYS A 557 9.29 -18.03 -0.69
C LYS A 557 9.92 -18.54 -1.99
N ALA A 558 11.24 -18.55 -2.07
CA ALA A 558 11.97 -18.96 -3.27
C ALA A 558 11.66 -20.39 -3.72
N THR A 559 11.41 -21.29 -2.78
CA THR A 559 11.16 -22.72 -3.03
C THR A 559 9.67 -23.10 -3.09
N ALA A 560 8.74 -22.17 -3.02
CA ALA A 560 7.30 -22.44 -2.92
C ALA A 560 6.93 -23.38 -1.72
N ASP A 561 7.66 -23.30 -0.61
CA ASP A 561 7.41 -24.11 0.59
C ASP A 561 6.36 -23.45 1.49
N PHE A 562 5.13 -23.40 1.00
CA PHE A 562 4.01 -22.70 1.65
C PHE A 562 3.71 -23.23 3.06
N GLU A 563 3.75 -24.53 3.26
CA GLU A 563 3.38 -25.13 4.56
C GLU A 563 4.33 -24.72 5.69
N ARG A 564 5.64 -24.69 5.41
CA ARG A 564 6.61 -24.24 6.41
C ARG A 564 6.59 -22.73 6.58
N ALA A 565 6.46 -21.99 5.47
CA ALA A 565 6.30 -20.54 5.50
C ALA A 565 5.11 -20.13 6.37
N LYS A 566 3.94 -20.72 6.10
CA LYS A 566 2.71 -20.44 6.82
C LYS A 566 2.83 -20.74 8.32
N ARG A 567 3.34 -21.92 8.66
CA ARG A 567 3.51 -22.31 10.07
C ARG A 567 4.40 -21.33 10.82
N MET A 568 5.58 -21.03 10.27
CA MET A 568 6.53 -20.08 10.87
C MET A 568 5.92 -18.69 11.03
N TYR A 569 5.24 -18.21 9.99
CA TYR A 569 4.70 -16.85 9.98
C TYR A 569 3.49 -16.70 10.88
N ASP A 570 2.58 -17.67 10.89
CA ASP A 570 1.43 -17.71 11.81
C ASP A 570 1.90 -17.73 13.27
N GLU A 571 2.93 -18.52 13.59
CA GLU A 571 3.47 -18.63 14.95
C GLU A 571 4.05 -17.30 15.45
N ILE A 572 4.86 -16.63 14.64
CA ILE A 572 5.50 -15.38 15.04
C ILE A 572 4.53 -14.19 15.03
N THR A 573 3.46 -14.26 14.23
CA THR A 573 2.43 -13.21 14.14
C THR A 573 1.22 -13.46 15.03
N ASP A 574 1.17 -14.59 15.75
CA ASP A 574 0.09 -14.84 16.72
C ASP A 574 0.14 -13.83 17.86
N VAL A 575 -1.04 -13.27 18.18
CA VAL A 575 -1.18 -12.28 19.23
C VAL A 575 -1.61 -12.98 20.52
N GLU A 576 -0.62 -13.30 21.34
CA GLU A 576 -0.80 -13.93 22.64
C GLU A 576 -1.64 -13.06 23.59
N PRO A 577 -2.28 -13.66 24.63
CA PRO A 577 -3.14 -12.93 25.57
C PRO A 577 -2.50 -11.70 26.21
N PHE A 578 -1.19 -11.70 26.45
CA PHE A 578 -0.48 -10.53 26.97
C PHE A 578 -0.56 -9.35 26.00
N TYR A 579 -0.24 -9.57 24.73
CA TYR A 579 -0.29 -8.53 23.71
C TYR A 579 -1.73 -8.06 23.45
N GLU A 580 -2.68 -8.99 23.38
CA GLU A 580 -4.09 -8.66 23.12
C GLU A 580 -4.73 -7.88 24.26
N ASN A 581 -4.57 -8.36 25.50
CA ASN A 581 -5.32 -7.86 26.65
C ASN A 581 -4.68 -6.68 27.35
N TYR A 582 -3.35 -6.48 27.22
CA TYR A 582 -2.61 -5.43 27.91
C TYR A 582 -1.96 -4.45 26.92
N VAL A 583 -1.02 -4.92 26.09
CA VAL A 583 -0.27 -4.04 25.18
C VAL A 583 -1.18 -3.33 24.19
N ARG A 584 -2.08 -4.07 23.54
CA ARG A 584 -3.04 -3.49 22.60
C ARG A 584 -3.95 -2.43 23.24
N LYS A 585 -4.38 -2.66 24.51
CA LYS A 585 -5.17 -1.65 25.24
C LYS A 585 -4.38 -0.37 25.47
N ALA A 586 -3.08 -0.49 25.82
CA ALA A 586 -2.19 0.67 25.95
C ALA A 586 -2.01 1.40 24.60
N VAL A 587 -1.87 0.65 23.50
CA VAL A 587 -1.79 1.21 22.13
C VAL A 587 -3.06 2.00 21.80
N LEU A 588 -4.23 1.43 22.03
CA LEU A 588 -5.51 2.10 21.74
C LEU A 588 -5.75 3.35 22.57
N LYS A 589 -5.28 3.39 23.83
CA LYS A 589 -5.33 4.58 24.69
C LYS A 589 -4.39 5.69 24.24
N LYS A 590 -3.21 5.32 23.69
CA LYS A 590 -2.17 6.25 23.25
C LYS A 590 -2.19 6.50 21.74
N LYS A 591 -3.33 6.30 21.10
CA LYS A 591 -3.47 6.50 19.67
C LYS A 591 -3.09 7.92 19.27
N THR A 592 -2.08 8.03 18.41
CA THR A 592 -1.64 9.33 17.89
C THR A 592 -2.61 9.85 16.82
N PRO A 593 -2.81 11.17 16.72
CA PRO A 593 -3.52 11.77 15.60
C PRO A 593 -2.87 11.35 14.27
N ARG A 594 -3.69 11.18 13.23
CA ARG A 594 -3.16 10.90 11.90
C ARG A 594 -2.33 12.09 11.39
N LYS A 595 -1.28 11.77 10.64
CA LYS A 595 -0.60 12.76 9.82
C LYS A 595 -1.60 13.33 8.80
N VAL A 596 -1.59 14.64 8.64
CA VAL A 596 -2.45 15.31 7.68
C VAL A 596 -1.59 15.74 6.50
N PHE A 597 -1.80 15.09 5.36
CA PHE A 597 -1.23 15.52 4.09
C PHE A 597 -2.34 16.20 3.28
N VAL A 598 -2.18 17.48 3.04
CA VAL A 598 -3.11 18.28 2.22
C VAL A 598 -2.50 18.46 0.85
N GLN A 599 -3.20 17.98 -0.15
CA GLN A 599 -2.74 18.03 -1.54
C GLN A 599 -2.84 19.46 -2.07
N ALA A 600 -1.78 19.93 -2.70
CA ALA A 600 -1.78 21.20 -3.43
C ALA A 600 -2.61 21.07 -4.72
N ASN A 601 -3.08 22.19 -5.23
CA ASN A 601 -3.71 22.27 -6.54
C ASN A 601 -2.82 23.04 -7.52
N THR A 602 -2.84 22.66 -8.79
CA THR A 602 -2.24 23.44 -9.87
C THR A 602 -3.31 24.31 -10.51
N VAL A 603 -3.02 25.58 -10.68
CA VAL A 603 -3.95 26.56 -11.27
C VAL A 603 -3.26 27.25 -12.44
N GLU A 604 -3.89 27.21 -13.62
CA GLU A 604 -3.42 27.97 -14.76
C GLU A 604 -3.89 29.42 -14.62
N LYS A 605 -2.94 30.37 -14.70
CA LYS A 605 -3.19 31.78 -14.64
C LYS A 605 -2.30 32.51 -15.64
N GLU A 606 -2.91 33.18 -16.60
CA GLU A 606 -2.20 33.91 -17.65
C GLU A 606 -1.15 33.08 -18.42
N GLY A 607 -1.46 31.80 -18.70
CA GLY A 607 -0.57 30.87 -19.39
C GLY A 607 0.58 30.34 -18.53
N LYS A 608 0.54 30.52 -17.21
CA LYS A 608 1.48 29.96 -16.24
C LYS A 608 0.75 29.05 -15.27
N VAL A 609 1.41 27.96 -14.90
CA VAL A 609 0.92 27.07 -13.85
C VAL A 609 1.47 27.55 -12.50
N GLU A 610 0.59 27.87 -11.58
CA GLU A 610 0.89 28.23 -10.19
C GLU A 610 0.50 27.08 -9.27
N LEU A 611 1.34 26.79 -8.26
CA LEU A 611 1.03 25.85 -7.21
C LEU A 611 0.26 26.56 -6.09
N ARG A 612 -0.91 26.07 -5.75
CA ARG A 612 -1.72 26.55 -4.65
C ARG A 612 -1.67 25.55 -3.49
N GLU A 613 -1.00 25.96 -2.43
CA GLU A 613 -0.88 25.19 -1.20
C GLU A 613 -1.98 25.59 -0.21
N TYR A 614 -2.29 24.68 0.71
CA TYR A 614 -3.32 24.84 1.73
C TYR A 614 -2.74 24.53 3.10
N GLU A 615 -3.40 25.07 4.13
CA GLU A 615 -3.03 24.79 5.50
C GLU A 615 -3.13 23.28 5.82
N ALA A 616 -2.15 22.75 6.55
CA ALA A 616 -2.17 21.36 7.02
C ALA A 616 -3.19 21.15 8.14
N SER A 617 -4.49 21.29 7.80
CA SER A 617 -5.63 21.19 8.71
C SER A 617 -6.82 20.49 8.03
N ASN A 618 -7.82 20.11 8.83
CA ASN A 618 -9.09 19.59 8.30
C ASN A 618 -9.78 20.58 7.36
N GLY A 619 -9.75 21.87 7.70
CA GLY A 619 -10.30 22.94 6.86
C GLY A 619 -9.56 23.06 5.52
N GLY A 620 -8.21 23.04 5.57
CA GLY A 620 -7.38 23.10 4.36
C GLY A 620 -7.56 21.86 3.46
N MET A 621 -7.73 20.68 4.05
CA MET A 621 -8.07 19.45 3.30
C MET A 621 -9.39 19.62 2.54
N ILE A 622 -10.45 20.05 3.22
CA ILE A 622 -11.77 20.26 2.61
C ILE A 622 -11.66 21.34 1.52
N GLN A 623 -10.96 22.44 1.79
CA GLN A 623 -10.75 23.52 0.82
C GLN A 623 -10.02 23.05 -0.43
N SER A 624 -8.95 22.28 -0.28
CA SER A 624 -8.20 21.69 -1.40
C SER A 624 -9.10 20.89 -2.33
N TYR A 625 -9.92 20.00 -1.78
CA TYR A 625 -10.85 19.18 -2.58
C TYR A 625 -11.97 20.00 -3.22
N VAL A 626 -12.55 20.97 -2.49
CA VAL A 626 -13.62 21.81 -3.04
C VAL A 626 -13.12 22.68 -4.19
N GLU A 627 -11.91 23.18 -4.11
CA GLU A 627 -11.32 24.03 -5.14
C GLU A 627 -10.83 23.28 -6.38
N ARG A 628 -10.70 21.96 -6.30
CA ARG A 628 -10.48 21.09 -7.48
C ARG A 628 -11.71 20.91 -8.35
N GLU A 629 -12.84 21.47 -7.94
CA GLU A 629 -14.13 21.29 -8.64
C GLU A 629 -14.54 19.82 -8.80
N TYR A 630 -14.21 18.99 -7.79
CA TYR A 630 -14.79 17.67 -7.69
C TYR A 630 -16.30 17.82 -7.41
N VAL A 631 -17.08 18.01 -8.43
CA VAL A 631 -18.52 17.63 -8.46
C VAL A 631 -18.98 17.52 -9.92
#